data_5e81070b3c0cd00392f61b058359e6af
#
_entry.id   5e81070b3c0cd00392f61b058359e6af
#
_cell.length_a   1.000
_cell.length_b   1.000
_cell.length_c   1.000
_cell.angle_alpha   90.00
_cell.angle_beta   90.00
_cell.angle_gamma   90.00
#
_symmetry.space_group_name_H-M   'P 1'
#
loop_
_entity.id
_entity.type
_entity.pdbx_description
1 polymer ?
#
loop_
_entity_poly.entity_id
_entity_poly.type
_entity_poly.pdbx_seq_one_letter_code
_entity_poly.pdbx_strand_id
1 'polypeptide(L)'
;MIPDFANQDVIRSLGIHRVIEPEGALPQPAWRLDNTPKAWPTETLIDVHALHIDSASFTQIVQECHGDQERMKEHILAIVAQRGKMHNPVTGSGGVLIGTVEVLDEQFGKAHGLAIGDTIVSLTSLSWLPLFLERIDAIHPARYELEVQGKAIFFRSNPLAKLPQDLPRDMVVVTLDVAGAPSRVSALAQPGQRVTVLGAGGTAGMFSAIIGGWINGETGSQPVTREVAS
;
A
#
# COMPACT_ATOMS: atom_id res chain seq x y z
N MET A 1 -23.67 2.04 -3.07
CA MET A 1 -23.91 3.45 -3.49
C MET A 1 -22.78 3.80 -4.46
N ILE A 2 -23.10 4.18 -5.69
CA ILE A 2 -22.10 4.62 -6.69
C ILE A 2 -21.76 6.08 -6.38
N PRO A 3 -20.47 6.45 -6.28
CA PRO A 3 -20.08 7.85 -6.05
C PRO A 3 -20.58 8.76 -7.16
N ASP A 4 -21.05 9.94 -6.78
CA ASP A 4 -21.39 11.00 -7.74
C ASP A 4 -20.11 11.68 -8.22
N PHE A 5 -19.56 11.21 -9.34
CA PHE A 5 -18.35 11.74 -9.95
C PHE A 5 -18.52 13.17 -10.53
N ALA A 6 -19.71 13.75 -10.50
CA ALA A 6 -19.92 15.18 -10.83
C ALA A 6 -19.62 16.08 -9.62
N ASN A 7 -19.58 15.52 -8.40
CA ASN A 7 -19.30 16.27 -7.18
C ASN A 7 -17.79 16.50 -7.01
N GLN A 8 -17.36 17.76 -6.97
CA GLN A 8 -15.96 18.16 -6.82
C GLN A 8 -15.32 17.64 -5.52
N ASP A 9 -16.07 17.52 -4.44
CA ASP A 9 -15.56 16.97 -3.19
C ASP A 9 -15.27 15.47 -3.31
N VAL A 10 -16.08 14.71 -4.04
CA VAL A 10 -15.86 13.30 -4.34
C VAL A 10 -14.64 13.13 -5.24
N ILE A 11 -14.53 13.93 -6.32
CA ILE A 11 -13.40 13.94 -7.24
C ILE A 11 -12.08 14.15 -6.47
N ARG A 12 -12.05 15.14 -5.57
CA ARG A 12 -10.89 15.46 -4.74
C ARG A 12 -10.61 14.38 -3.72
N SER A 13 -11.63 13.87 -3.03
CA SER A 13 -11.50 12.81 -2.04
C SER A 13 -10.94 11.50 -2.63
N LEU A 14 -11.26 11.19 -3.88
CA LEU A 14 -10.79 10.01 -4.59
C LEU A 14 -9.47 10.23 -5.35
N GLY A 15 -8.99 11.46 -5.48
CA GLY A 15 -7.75 11.79 -6.18
C GLY A 15 -7.87 11.86 -7.70
N ILE A 16 -9.09 11.87 -8.26
CA ILE A 16 -9.33 11.90 -9.70
C ILE A 16 -8.73 13.16 -10.34
N HIS A 17 -8.70 14.27 -9.61
CA HIS A 17 -8.12 15.55 -10.07
C HIS A 17 -6.60 15.51 -10.28
N ARG A 18 -5.92 14.48 -9.81
CA ARG A 18 -4.49 14.21 -10.06
C ARG A 18 -4.25 13.27 -11.23
N VAL A 19 -5.30 12.75 -11.85
CA VAL A 19 -5.17 11.85 -12.99
C VAL A 19 -4.91 12.65 -14.27
N ILE A 20 -3.79 12.34 -14.93
CA ILE A 20 -3.42 12.93 -16.21
C ILE A 20 -3.95 12.08 -17.35
N GLU A 21 -3.83 10.73 -17.26
CA GLU A 21 -4.16 9.84 -18.36
C GLU A 21 -4.68 8.49 -17.86
N PRO A 22 -5.86 8.02 -18.33
CA PRO A 22 -6.87 8.82 -19.03
C PRO A 22 -7.59 9.76 -18.06
N GLU A 23 -7.95 10.96 -18.52
CA GLU A 23 -8.67 11.94 -17.71
C GLU A 23 -9.97 11.36 -17.15
N GLY A 24 -10.28 11.67 -15.88
CA GLY A 24 -11.50 11.21 -15.20
C GLY A 24 -11.44 9.77 -14.67
N ALA A 25 -10.37 9.02 -14.93
CA ALA A 25 -10.19 7.70 -14.32
C ALA A 25 -9.89 7.80 -12.82
N LEU A 26 -10.07 6.69 -12.09
CA LEU A 26 -9.54 6.55 -10.74
C LEU A 26 -7.99 6.45 -10.78
N PRO A 27 -7.28 6.90 -9.71
CA PRO A 27 -5.82 6.88 -9.69
C PRO A 27 -5.20 5.51 -9.97
N GLN A 28 -5.77 4.41 -9.47
CA GLN A 28 -5.17 3.09 -9.64
C GLN A 28 -5.13 2.63 -11.10
N PRO A 29 -6.23 2.60 -11.88
CA PRO A 29 -6.20 2.19 -13.28
C PRO A 29 -5.58 3.24 -14.20
N ALA A 30 -5.42 4.49 -13.75
CA ALA A 30 -4.80 5.54 -14.53
C ALA A 30 -3.39 5.15 -14.98
N TRP A 31 -3.04 5.51 -16.19
CA TRP A 31 -1.67 5.34 -16.68
C TRP A 31 -0.70 6.29 -15.97
N ARG A 32 -1.09 7.57 -15.83
CA ARG A 32 -0.24 8.62 -15.27
C ARG A 32 -0.99 9.51 -14.29
N LEU A 33 -0.31 9.82 -13.18
CA LEU A 33 -0.75 10.80 -12.19
C LEU A 33 0.16 12.02 -12.18
N ASP A 34 -0.40 13.18 -11.80
CA ASP A 34 0.38 14.35 -11.41
C ASP A 34 0.94 14.11 -10.00
N ASN A 35 2.23 13.88 -9.95
CA ASN A 35 2.99 13.64 -8.73
C ASN A 35 3.80 14.87 -8.28
N THR A 36 3.43 16.07 -8.69
CA THR A 36 4.04 17.32 -8.20
C THR A 36 4.08 17.27 -6.67
N PRO A 37 5.27 17.40 -6.03
CA PRO A 37 5.44 17.17 -4.60
C PRO A 37 4.96 18.38 -3.76
N LYS A 38 3.71 18.75 -3.96
CA LYS A 38 3.03 19.86 -3.29
C LYS A 38 1.58 19.50 -3.05
N ALA A 39 1.14 19.57 -1.79
CA ALA A 39 -0.27 19.37 -1.46
C ALA A 39 -1.14 20.53 -1.98
N TRP A 40 -2.26 20.19 -2.59
CA TRP A 40 -3.34 21.10 -2.88
C TRP A 40 -4.38 21.09 -1.75
N PRO A 41 -5.35 21.99 -1.74
CA PRO A 41 -6.43 21.94 -0.76
C PRO A 41 -7.11 20.56 -0.75
N THR A 42 -7.35 20.01 0.45
CA THR A 42 -7.92 18.66 0.68
C THR A 42 -6.95 17.49 0.51
N GLU A 43 -5.67 17.74 0.36
CA GLU A 43 -4.62 16.73 0.26
C GLU A 43 -3.71 16.74 1.48
N THR A 44 -3.13 15.57 1.78
CA THR A 44 -2.10 15.40 2.79
C THR A 44 -0.79 15.02 2.11
N LEU A 45 0.30 15.71 2.44
CA LEU A 45 1.65 15.43 1.94
C LEU A 45 2.43 14.63 2.96
N ILE A 46 3.02 13.55 2.50
CA ILE A 46 3.87 12.67 3.29
C ILE A 46 5.31 12.77 2.79
N ASP A 47 6.24 13.00 3.69
CA ASP A 47 7.67 12.84 3.48
C ASP A 47 8.01 11.35 3.52
N VAL A 48 8.40 10.76 2.39
CA VAL A 48 8.54 9.31 2.24
C VAL A 48 9.97 8.89 2.58
N HIS A 49 10.10 7.92 3.49
CA HIS A 49 11.39 7.38 3.93
C HIS A 49 11.67 5.98 3.40
N ALA A 50 10.62 5.17 3.21
CA ALA A 50 10.78 3.83 2.70
C ALA A 50 9.57 3.40 1.85
N LEU A 51 9.85 2.53 0.87
CA LEU A 51 8.86 1.77 0.12
C LEU A 51 9.03 0.29 0.43
N HIS A 52 7.94 -0.40 0.69
CA HIS A 52 7.90 -1.86 0.69
C HIS A 52 7.18 -2.28 -0.59
N ILE A 53 7.94 -2.80 -1.55
CA ILE A 53 7.39 -3.25 -2.83
C ILE A 53 6.82 -4.66 -2.64
N ASP A 54 5.63 -4.93 -3.17
CA ASP A 54 5.06 -6.26 -3.08
C ASP A 54 6.00 -7.33 -3.68
N SER A 55 5.96 -8.53 -3.12
CA SER A 55 6.92 -9.58 -3.44
C SER A 55 6.94 -10.00 -4.92
N ALA A 56 5.78 -9.96 -5.60
CA ALA A 56 5.69 -10.31 -7.01
C ALA A 56 6.37 -9.25 -7.88
N SER A 57 6.10 -7.97 -7.62
CA SER A 57 6.74 -6.86 -8.32
C SER A 57 8.23 -6.79 -8.03
N PHE A 58 8.64 -6.98 -6.79
CA PHE A 58 10.06 -6.97 -6.42
C PHE A 58 10.82 -8.11 -7.12
N THR A 59 10.28 -9.32 -7.11
CA THR A 59 10.89 -10.49 -7.77
C THR A 59 11.02 -10.27 -9.27
N GLN A 60 9.99 -9.71 -9.91
CA GLN A 60 10.00 -9.40 -11.33
C GLN A 60 11.10 -8.36 -11.66
N ILE A 61 11.23 -7.29 -10.86
CA ILE A 61 12.28 -6.27 -11.03
C ILE A 61 13.67 -6.88 -10.85
N VAL A 62 13.87 -7.73 -9.84
CA VAL A 62 15.15 -8.45 -9.63
C VAL A 62 15.52 -9.28 -10.87
N GLN A 63 14.57 -10.00 -11.45
CA GLN A 63 14.80 -10.81 -12.65
C GLN A 63 15.14 -9.95 -13.86
N GLU A 64 14.41 -8.87 -14.09
CA GLU A 64 14.62 -7.95 -15.21
C GLU A 64 15.98 -7.23 -15.11
N CYS A 65 16.37 -6.84 -13.92
CA CYS A 65 17.65 -6.17 -13.64
C CYS A 65 18.81 -7.15 -13.39
N HIS A 66 18.59 -8.47 -13.49
CA HIS A 66 19.59 -9.51 -13.21
C HIS A 66 20.22 -9.41 -11.81
N GLY A 67 19.47 -8.93 -10.83
CA GLY A 67 19.92 -8.75 -9.44
C GLY A 67 20.85 -7.55 -9.22
N ASP A 68 21.12 -6.75 -10.24
CA ASP A 68 21.93 -5.54 -10.13
C ASP A 68 21.13 -4.42 -9.43
N GLN A 69 21.56 -4.05 -8.22
CA GLN A 69 20.83 -3.09 -7.42
C GLN A 69 20.80 -1.68 -8.00
N GLU A 70 21.85 -1.24 -8.69
CA GLU A 70 21.86 0.10 -9.32
C GLU A 70 20.87 0.13 -10.50
N ARG A 71 20.83 -0.91 -11.30
CA ARG A 71 19.80 -1.05 -12.35
C ARG A 71 18.39 -1.12 -11.79
N MET A 72 18.21 -1.80 -10.65
CA MET A 72 16.91 -1.84 -9.98
C MET A 72 16.47 -0.44 -9.51
N LYS A 73 17.39 0.35 -8.93
CA LYS A 73 17.11 1.74 -8.54
C LYS A 73 16.68 2.58 -9.75
N GLU A 74 17.46 2.54 -10.82
CA GLU A 74 17.18 3.26 -12.07
C GLU A 74 15.83 2.85 -12.65
N HIS A 75 15.53 1.56 -12.68
CA HIS A 75 14.29 1.01 -13.20
C HIS A 75 13.06 1.49 -12.39
N ILE A 76 13.14 1.43 -11.05
CA ILE A 76 12.05 1.89 -10.18
C ILE A 76 11.85 3.40 -10.31
N LEU A 77 12.94 4.19 -10.32
CA LEU A 77 12.87 5.64 -10.53
C LEU A 77 12.22 5.97 -11.89
N ALA A 78 12.55 5.22 -12.93
CA ALA A 78 11.96 5.39 -14.25
C ALA A 78 10.46 5.11 -14.28
N ILE A 79 10.00 4.02 -13.61
CA ILE A 79 8.56 3.73 -13.46
C ILE A 79 7.86 4.90 -12.79
N VAL A 80 8.38 5.39 -11.66
CA VAL A 80 7.76 6.47 -10.89
C VAL A 80 7.77 7.79 -11.68
N ALA A 81 8.87 8.13 -12.34
CA ALA A 81 8.97 9.34 -13.16
C ALA A 81 8.00 9.32 -14.35
N GLN A 82 7.85 8.18 -15.01
CA GLN A 82 6.95 8.03 -16.15
C GLN A 82 5.48 8.04 -15.75
N ARG A 83 5.13 7.36 -14.64
CA ARG A 83 3.75 7.11 -14.26
C ARG A 83 3.23 8.05 -13.16
N GLY A 84 4.12 8.79 -12.50
CA GLY A 84 3.76 9.61 -11.34
C GLY A 84 3.35 8.79 -10.11
N LYS A 85 3.62 7.48 -10.10
CA LYS A 85 3.29 6.52 -9.03
C LYS A 85 4.12 5.26 -9.18
N MET A 86 4.30 4.50 -8.10
CA MET A 86 4.86 3.14 -8.21
C MET A 86 3.76 2.16 -8.61
N HIS A 87 3.72 1.81 -9.85
CA HIS A 87 2.78 0.84 -10.42
C HIS A 87 3.53 0.02 -11.46
N ASN A 88 4.00 -1.15 -11.07
CA ASN A 88 4.75 -2.05 -11.93
C ASN A 88 3.90 -2.43 -13.16
N PRO A 89 4.37 -2.17 -14.38
CA PRO A 89 3.59 -2.41 -15.59
C PRO A 89 3.34 -3.89 -15.89
N VAL A 90 4.16 -4.78 -15.31
CA VAL A 90 4.07 -6.23 -15.54
C VAL A 90 3.09 -6.87 -14.54
N THR A 91 3.21 -6.55 -13.25
CA THR A 91 2.40 -7.17 -12.19
C THR A 91 1.13 -6.39 -11.88
N GLY A 92 1.06 -5.10 -12.26
CA GLY A 92 -0.07 -4.22 -11.93
C GLY A 92 -0.13 -3.82 -10.46
N SER A 93 0.91 -4.02 -9.69
CA SER A 93 0.96 -3.81 -8.25
C SER A 93 2.02 -2.77 -7.86
N GLY A 94 2.06 -2.35 -6.60
CA GLY A 94 2.96 -1.32 -6.09
C GLY A 94 3.58 -1.63 -4.74
N GLY A 95 2.78 -1.94 -3.75
CA GLY A 95 3.20 -2.09 -2.36
C GLY A 95 2.74 -0.95 -1.46
N VAL A 96 3.45 -0.69 -0.38
CA VAL A 96 3.11 0.32 0.63
C VAL A 96 4.30 1.25 0.92
N LEU A 97 4.05 2.39 1.55
CA LEU A 97 5.11 3.32 1.99
C LEU A 97 5.10 3.54 3.49
N ILE A 98 6.24 4.00 3.98
CA ILE A 98 6.41 4.55 5.31
C ILE A 98 6.92 5.99 5.15
N GLY A 99 6.33 6.90 5.90
CA GLY A 99 6.73 8.31 5.84
C GLY A 99 6.21 9.12 7.02
N THR A 100 6.54 10.39 7.03
CA THR A 100 6.13 11.33 8.06
C THR A 100 5.17 12.36 7.48
N VAL A 101 4.12 12.70 8.21
CA VAL A 101 3.15 13.72 7.81
C VAL A 101 3.83 15.09 7.79
N GLU A 102 3.90 15.71 6.61
CA GLU A 102 4.51 17.04 6.41
C GLU A 102 3.46 18.14 6.28
N VAL A 103 2.42 17.90 5.49
CA VAL A 103 1.25 18.78 5.36
C VAL A 103 0.00 17.94 5.61
N LEU A 104 -0.91 18.44 6.41
CA LEU A 104 -2.09 17.70 6.84
C LEU A 104 -3.38 18.43 6.48
N ASP A 105 -4.24 17.79 5.69
CA ASP A 105 -5.63 18.21 5.56
C ASP A 105 -6.35 18.02 6.90
N GLU A 106 -7.03 19.05 7.38
CA GLU A 106 -7.66 19.04 8.70
C GLU A 106 -8.71 17.93 8.85
N GLN A 107 -9.50 17.68 7.82
CA GLN A 107 -10.55 16.65 7.85
C GLN A 107 -9.93 15.25 7.83
N PHE A 108 -8.88 15.05 7.04
CA PHE A 108 -8.12 13.80 7.02
C PHE A 108 -7.47 13.54 8.38
N GLY A 109 -6.83 14.55 8.97
CA GLY A 109 -6.21 14.46 10.28
C GLY A 109 -7.20 14.08 11.38
N LYS A 110 -8.38 14.70 11.42
CA LYS A 110 -9.44 14.35 12.35
C LYS A 110 -9.96 12.92 12.18
N ALA A 111 -10.13 12.49 10.92
CA ALA A 111 -10.63 11.14 10.61
C ALA A 111 -9.68 10.02 11.03
N HIS A 112 -8.37 10.28 10.96
CA HIS A 112 -7.32 9.29 11.24
C HIS A 112 -6.57 9.51 12.56
N GLY A 113 -6.91 10.54 13.33
CA GLY A 113 -6.21 10.88 14.57
C GLY A 113 -4.74 11.27 14.36
N LEU A 114 -4.44 11.99 13.27
CA LEU A 114 -3.10 12.35 12.86
C LEU A 114 -2.73 13.79 13.22
N ALA A 115 -1.44 13.99 13.43
CA ALA A 115 -0.80 15.29 13.53
C ALA A 115 0.39 15.37 12.56
N ILE A 116 0.81 16.60 12.23
CA ILE A 116 2.07 16.83 11.51
C ILE A 116 3.22 16.26 12.34
N GLY A 117 4.15 15.55 11.69
CA GLY A 117 5.26 14.85 12.32
C GLY A 117 4.96 13.39 12.71
N ASP A 118 3.71 12.92 12.62
CA ASP A 118 3.39 11.51 12.84
C ASP A 118 3.98 10.62 11.74
N THR A 119 4.57 9.51 12.14
CA THR A 119 5.02 8.47 11.20
C THR A 119 3.85 7.53 10.89
N ILE A 120 3.67 7.25 9.59
CA ILE A 120 2.56 6.43 9.08
C ILE A 120 3.05 5.32 8.17
N VAL A 121 2.21 4.29 8.03
CA VAL A 121 2.28 3.27 6.98
C VAL A 121 1.04 3.40 6.10
N SER A 122 1.20 3.44 4.78
CA SER A 122 0.05 3.43 3.88
C SER A 122 -0.65 2.06 3.93
N LEU A 123 -1.98 2.06 3.99
CA LEU A 123 -2.81 0.88 3.70
C LEU A 123 -3.34 0.95 2.26
N THR A 124 -3.05 2.05 1.58
CA THR A 124 -3.32 2.28 0.17
C THR A 124 -2.11 1.85 -0.64
N SER A 125 -2.34 1.08 -1.71
CA SER A 125 -1.27 0.68 -2.63
C SER A 125 -0.58 1.88 -3.26
N LEU A 126 0.73 1.80 -3.44
CA LEU A 126 1.53 2.78 -4.19
C LEU A 126 1.05 2.98 -5.63
N SER A 127 0.31 2.01 -6.19
CA SER A 127 -0.32 2.14 -7.50
C SER A 127 -1.48 3.15 -7.55
N TRP A 128 -1.96 3.59 -6.39
CA TRP A 128 -3.01 4.60 -6.26
C TRP A 128 -2.47 6.00 -5.95
N LEU A 129 -1.33 6.08 -5.24
CA LEU A 129 -0.82 7.32 -4.67
C LEU A 129 0.08 8.06 -5.67
N PRO A 130 -0.13 9.38 -5.91
CA PRO A 130 0.89 10.20 -6.54
C PRO A 130 2.17 10.14 -5.71
N LEU A 131 3.26 9.70 -6.34
CA LEU A 131 4.55 9.48 -5.72
C LEU A 131 5.63 10.19 -6.52
N PHE A 132 6.42 11.01 -5.85
CA PHE A 132 7.65 11.60 -6.35
C PHE A 132 8.82 10.99 -5.60
N LEU A 133 9.80 10.46 -6.32
CA LEU A 133 11.07 9.99 -5.75
C LEU A 133 12.20 10.88 -6.24
N GLU A 134 12.96 11.42 -5.30
CA GLU A 134 14.19 12.14 -5.60
C GLU A 134 15.34 11.15 -5.83
N ARG A 135 15.46 10.16 -4.93
CA ARG A 135 16.47 9.10 -5.01
C ARG A 135 16.09 7.87 -4.19
N ILE A 136 16.79 6.76 -4.50
CA ILE A 136 16.76 5.52 -3.72
C ILE A 136 18.16 5.35 -3.10
N ASP A 137 18.24 5.43 -1.78
CA ASP A 137 19.50 5.35 -1.04
C ASP A 137 19.99 3.90 -0.93
N ALA A 138 19.11 2.96 -0.56
CA ALA A 138 19.43 1.55 -0.40
C ALA A 138 18.29 0.63 -0.83
N ILE A 139 18.62 -0.62 -1.18
CA ILE A 139 17.67 -1.71 -1.40
C ILE A 139 18.00 -2.84 -0.42
N HIS A 140 16.97 -3.34 0.26
CA HIS A 140 17.04 -4.47 1.19
C HIS A 140 16.26 -5.67 0.64
N PRO A 141 16.89 -6.55 -0.18
CA PRO A 141 16.16 -7.60 -0.89
C PRO A 141 15.44 -8.60 0.02
N ALA A 142 16.02 -8.90 1.19
CA ALA A 142 15.41 -9.82 2.15
C ALA A 142 14.08 -9.33 2.74
N ARG A 143 13.78 -8.03 2.63
CA ARG A 143 12.58 -7.37 3.17
C ARG A 143 11.72 -6.72 2.09
N TYR A 144 12.12 -6.83 0.82
CA TYR A 144 11.47 -6.14 -0.31
C TYR A 144 11.36 -4.62 -0.09
N GLU A 145 12.29 -4.05 0.65
CA GLU A 145 12.25 -2.66 1.11
C GLU A 145 13.32 -1.81 0.41
N LEU A 146 12.95 -0.57 0.13
CA LEU A 146 13.83 0.48 -0.38
C LEU A 146 13.86 1.64 0.61
N GLU A 147 15.05 2.12 0.95
CA GLU A 147 15.23 3.41 1.59
C GLU A 147 15.23 4.49 0.51
N VAL A 148 14.35 5.48 0.67
CA VAL A 148 14.12 6.48 -0.37
C VAL A 148 14.03 7.89 0.21
N GLN A 149 14.20 8.88 -0.65
CA GLN A 149 13.78 10.25 -0.40
C GLN A 149 12.75 10.64 -1.44
N GLY A 150 11.60 11.10 -0.97
CA GLY A 150 10.50 11.43 -1.85
C GLY A 150 9.29 11.99 -1.12
N LYS A 151 8.24 12.23 -1.88
CA LYS A 151 6.97 12.75 -1.39
C LYS A 151 5.82 11.95 -1.97
N ALA A 152 4.77 11.76 -1.16
CA ALA A 152 3.53 11.14 -1.62
C ALA A 152 2.33 12.01 -1.25
N ILE A 153 1.31 11.98 -2.10
CA ILE A 153 0.05 12.69 -1.87
C ILE A 153 -1.01 11.68 -1.45
N PHE A 154 -1.68 11.97 -0.33
CA PHE A 154 -2.82 11.22 0.16
C PHE A 154 -4.10 12.03 0.00
N PHE A 155 -5.15 11.34 -0.38
CA PHE A 155 -6.50 11.86 -0.51
C PHE A 155 -7.35 11.43 0.69
N ARG A 156 -8.46 12.11 0.96
CA ARG A 156 -9.33 11.80 2.11
C ARG A 156 -9.85 10.38 2.14
N SER A 157 -9.94 9.70 0.99
CA SER A 157 -10.37 8.30 0.89
C SER A 157 -9.27 7.27 1.15
N ASN A 158 -8.00 7.69 1.24
CA ASN A 158 -6.90 6.76 1.37
C ASN A 158 -6.71 6.28 2.82
N PRO A 159 -6.89 4.98 3.10
CA PRO A 159 -6.57 4.45 4.40
C PRO A 159 -5.06 4.44 4.67
N LEU A 160 -4.71 4.70 5.92
CA LEU A 160 -3.37 4.56 6.46
C LEU A 160 -3.44 4.16 7.93
N ALA A 161 -2.29 3.79 8.50
CA ALA A 161 -2.14 3.55 9.93
C ALA A 161 -0.99 4.37 10.49
N LYS A 162 -1.18 4.94 11.69
CA LYS A 162 -0.07 5.50 12.46
C LYS A 162 0.85 4.37 12.88
N LEU A 163 2.15 4.52 12.68
CA LEU A 163 3.12 3.50 13.03
C LEU A 163 3.18 3.35 14.56
N PRO A 164 2.84 2.17 15.12
CA PRO A 164 3.01 1.90 16.54
C PRO A 164 4.48 2.01 16.94
N GLN A 165 4.75 2.67 18.08
CA GLN A 165 6.13 2.85 18.56
C GLN A 165 6.61 1.69 19.45
N ASP A 166 5.69 0.85 19.92
CA ASP A 166 5.90 -0.27 20.81
C ASP A 166 6.11 -1.62 20.08
N LEU A 167 6.00 -1.61 18.75
CA LEU A 167 6.20 -2.80 17.91
C LEU A 167 7.38 -2.62 16.96
N PRO A 168 8.12 -3.70 16.65
CA PRO A 168 9.16 -3.66 15.63
C PRO A 168 8.60 -3.23 14.27
N ARG A 169 9.22 -2.20 13.67
CA ARG A 169 8.79 -1.62 12.39
C ARG A 169 8.57 -2.68 11.30
N ASP A 170 9.51 -3.60 11.15
CA ASP A 170 9.46 -4.63 10.11
C ASP A 170 8.24 -5.54 10.27
N MET A 171 7.89 -5.89 11.52
CA MET A 171 6.69 -6.67 11.82
C MET A 171 5.42 -5.90 11.43
N VAL A 172 5.36 -4.62 11.77
CA VAL A 172 4.20 -3.76 11.47
C VAL A 172 4.00 -3.66 9.96
N VAL A 173 5.06 -3.39 9.20
CA VAL A 173 4.98 -3.22 7.74
C VAL A 173 4.51 -4.49 7.05
N VAL A 174 5.12 -5.63 7.35
CA VAL A 174 4.74 -6.94 6.76
C VAL A 174 3.28 -7.30 7.10
N THR A 175 2.83 -6.97 8.32
CA THR A 175 1.45 -7.24 8.74
C THR A 175 0.46 -6.32 8.03
N LEU A 176 0.76 -5.02 7.94
CA LEU A 176 -0.13 -4.03 7.34
C LEU A 176 -0.22 -4.13 5.82
N ASP A 177 0.87 -4.52 5.15
CA ASP A 177 0.88 -4.75 3.70
C ASP A 177 -0.18 -5.79 3.27
N VAL A 178 -0.41 -6.79 4.10
CA VAL A 178 -1.36 -7.87 3.82
C VAL A 178 -2.65 -7.81 4.63
N ALA A 179 -2.85 -6.77 5.44
CA ALA A 179 -3.96 -6.65 6.39
C ALA A 179 -5.36 -6.68 5.74
N GLY A 180 -5.47 -6.37 4.46
CA GLY A 180 -6.74 -6.33 3.74
C GLY A 180 -7.48 -7.68 3.74
N ALA A 181 -6.80 -8.78 3.47
CA ALA A 181 -7.42 -10.12 3.41
C ALA A 181 -7.88 -10.62 4.79
N PRO A 182 -7.03 -10.66 5.84
CA PRO A 182 -7.46 -11.06 7.17
C PRO A 182 -8.53 -10.13 7.76
N SER A 183 -8.51 -8.84 7.49
CA SER A 183 -9.56 -7.90 7.88
C SER A 183 -10.91 -8.26 7.27
N ARG A 184 -10.95 -8.67 6.00
CA ARG A 184 -12.16 -9.16 5.34
C ARG A 184 -12.67 -10.46 5.95
N VAL A 185 -11.77 -11.40 6.26
CA VAL A 185 -12.15 -12.64 6.97
C VAL A 185 -12.78 -12.29 8.32
N SER A 186 -12.16 -11.40 9.09
CA SER A 186 -12.70 -10.94 10.38
C SER A 186 -14.09 -10.32 10.26
N ALA A 187 -14.36 -9.57 9.19
CA ALA A 187 -15.65 -8.90 8.99
C ALA A 187 -16.75 -9.83 8.47
N LEU A 188 -16.42 -10.91 7.76
CA LEU A 188 -17.38 -11.75 7.07
C LEU A 188 -17.62 -13.09 7.76
N ALA A 189 -16.60 -13.67 8.42
CA ALA A 189 -16.71 -14.96 9.07
C ALA A 189 -17.52 -14.84 10.39
N GLN A 190 -18.34 -15.86 10.67
CA GLN A 190 -19.13 -15.93 11.91
C GLN A 190 -18.76 -17.21 12.66
N PRO A 191 -18.92 -17.25 13.99
CA PRO A 191 -18.72 -18.45 14.79
C PRO A 191 -19.51 -19.65 14.23
N GLY A 192 -18.83 -20.80 14.12
CA GLY A 192 -19.42 -22.03 13.58
C GLY A 192 -19.39 -22.16 12.06
N GLN A 193 -18.98 -21.15 11.33
CA GLN A 193 -18.81 -21.25 9.87
C GLN A 193 -17.47 -21.88 9.50
N ARG A 194 -17.48 -22.70 8.45
CA ARG A 194 -16.24 -23.21 7.85
C ARG A 194 -15.63 -22.16 6.92
N VAL A 195 -14.40 -21.72 7.21
CA VAL A 195 -13.64 -20.79 6.36
C VAL A 195 -12.62 -21.59 5.57
N THR A 196 -12.66 -21.51 4.23
CA THR A 196 -11.67 -22.13 3.34
C THR A 196 -10.82 -21.02 2.72
N VAL A 197 -9.51 -21.12 2.88
CA VAL A 197 -8.54 -20.16 2.31
C VAL A 197 -7.80 -20.84 1.17
N LEU A 198 -8.04 -20.40 -0.06
CA LEU A 198 -7.31 -20.85 -1.24
C LEU A 198 -6.03 -20.03 -1.39
N GLY A 199 -4.90 -20.68 -1.62
CA GLY A 199 -3.61 -20.00 -1.74
C GLY A 199 -3.00 -19.56 -0.40
N ALA A 200 -3.24 -20.29 0.69
CA ALA A 200 -2.78 -19.95 2.03
C ALA A 200 -1.25 -20.02 2.24
N GLY A 201 -0.45 -20.22 1.19
CA GLY A 201 1.01 -20.32 1.29
C GLY A 201 1.75 -19.00 1.49
N GLY A 202 1.09 -17.87 1.25
CA GLY A 202 1.64 -16.52 1.47
C GLY A 202 1.16 -15.90 2.80
N THR A 203 1.78 -14.78 3.18
CA THR A 203 1.51 -14.07 4.44
C THR A 203 0.04 -13.71 4.62
N ALA A 204 -0.61 -13.18 3.58
CA ALA A 204 -2.04 -12.84 3.61
C ALA A 204 -2.92 -14.06 3.90
N GLY A 205 -2.61 -15.20 3.29
CA GLY A 205 -3.33 -16.45 3.49
C GLY A 205 -3.15 -17.00 4.91
N MET A 206 -1.93 -16.97 5.44
CA MET A 206 -1.65 -17.39 6.82
C MET A 206 -2.43 -16.55 7.83
N PHE A 207 -2.38 -15.22 7.74
CA PHE A 207 -3.15 -14.36 8.65
C PHE A 207 -4.65 -14.54 8.51
N SER A 208 -5.15 -14.77 7.29
CA SER A 208 -6.58 -15.06 7.07
C SER A 208 -7.00 -16.37 7.74
N ALA A 209 -6.16 -17.40 7.70
CA ALA A 209 -6.40 -18.68 8.37
C ALA A 209 -6.39 -18.53 9.90
N ILE A 210 -5.44 -17.78 10.45
CA ILE A 210 -5.35 -17.51 11.90
C ILE A 210 -6.62 -16.79 12.38
N ILE A 211 -7.04 -15.74 11.69
CA ILE A 211 -8.24 -14.98 12.06
C ILE A 211 -9.49 -15.85 11.95
N GLY A 212 -9.62 -16.67 10.91
CA GLY A 212 -10.72 -17.63 10.76
C GLY A 212 -10.77 -18.64 11.92
N GLY A 213 -9.62 -19.14 12.36
CA GLY A 213 -9.52 -20.03 13.52
C GLY A 213 -9.94 -19.33 14.83
N TRP A 214 -9.50 -18.10 15.07
CA TRP A 214 -9.89 -17.33 16.26
C TRP A 214 -11.41 -17.09 16.35
N ILE A 215 -12.04 -16.76 15.22
CA ILE A 215 -13.51 -16.54 15.17
C ILE A 215 -14.27 -17.81 15.57
N ASN A 216 -13.73 -18.98 15.22
CA ASN A 216 -14.30 -20.29 15.57
C ASN A 216 -13.92 -20.78 16.98
N GLY A 217 -13.15 -20.02 17.77
CA GLY A 217 -12.71 -20.40 19.10
C GLY A 217 -11.58 -21.44 19.09
N GLU A 218 -10.93 -21.66 17.95
CA GLU A 218 -9.77 -22.54 17.82
C GLU A 218 -8.52 -21.77 18.31
N THR A 219 -8.08 -22.04 19.50
CA THR A 219 -6.80 -21.51 20.01
C THR A 219 -5.65 -22.30 19.40
N GLY A 220 -5.06 -21.77 18.34
CA GLY A 220 -3.65 -21.93 17.92
C GLY A 220 -3.00 -23.31 17.75
N SER A 221 -3.70 -24.44 17.87
CA SER A 221 -3.09 -25.78 17.86
C SER A 221 -3.63 -26.77 16.83
N GLN A 222 -4.53 -26.35 15.95
CA GLN A 222 -4.96 -27.22 14.86
C GLN A 222 -4.08 -26.99 13.63
N PRO A 223 -3.51 -28.05 13.03
CA PRO A 223 -2.71 -27.91 11.83
C PRO A 223 -3.60 -27.39 10.68
N VAL A 224 -3.16 -26.30 10.06
CA VAL A 224 -3.70 -25.87 8.76
C VAL A 224 -3.43 -27.01 7.77
N THR A 225 -4.43 -27.80 7.46
CA THR A 225 -4.28 -28.91 6.50
C THR A 225 -4.06 -28.29 5.12
N ARG A 226 -2.87 -28.49 4.59
CA ARG A 226 -2.48 -28.03 3.25
C ARG A 226 -2.98 -29.10 2.26
N GLU A 227 -4.16 -28.94 1.69
CA GLU A 227 -4.52 -29.66 0.47
C GLU A 227 -3.91 -28.89 -0.71
N VAL A 228 -2.87 -29.47 -1.28
CA VAL A 228 -2.34 -29.05 -2.58
C VAL A 228 -3.18 -29.78 -3.63
N ALA A 229 -4.07 -29.06 -4.28
CA ALA A 229 -4.72 -29.58 -5.48
C ALA A 229 -3.64 -29.75 -6.55
N SER A 230 -3.45 -31.00 -6.99
CA SER A 230 -2.58 -31.42 -8.09
C SER A 230 -3.12 -30.95 -9.44
#